data_0af1253ede9c9b2d21cc5fbeebf64f44
#
_entry.id   0af1253ede9c9b2d21cc5fbeebf64f44
#
_cell.length_a   1.000
_cell.length_b   1.000
_cell.length_c   1.000
_cell.angle_alpha   90.00
_cell.angle_beta   90.00
_cell.angle_gamma   90.00
#
_symmetry.space_group_name_H-M   'P 1'
#
loop_
_entity.id
_entity.type
_entity.pdbx_description
1 polymer ?
#
loop_
_entity_poly.entity_id
_entity_poly.type
_entity_poly.pdbx_seq_one_letter_code
_entity_poly.pdbx_strand_id
1 'polypeptide(L)' 'MRDMFIEALPKKFEADISVAKATIQVYLDKAVGIGEHPQFVHEIDKQLDVIATAEEN' A
#
# COMPACT_ATOMS: atom_id res chain seq x y z
N MET A 1 0.54 -17.92 23.04
CA MET A 1 1.30 -17.62 21.79
C MET A 1 0.42 -17.56 20.55
N ARG A 2 -0.42 -18.55 20.37
CA ARG A 2 -1.34 -18.58 19.23
C ARG A 2 -2.22 -17.32 19.16
N ASP A 3 -2.75 -16.89 20.29
CA ASP A 3 -3.62 -15.71 20.35
C ASP A 3 -2.89 -14.43 19.98
N MET A 4 -1.61 -14.34 20.30
CA MET A 4 -0.80 -13.18 19.94
C MET A 4 -0.65 -13.05 18.43
N PHE A 5 -0.47 -14.16 17.72
CA PHE A 5 -0.39 -14.14 16.26
C PHE A 5 -1.74 -13.79 15.64
N ILE A 6 -2.83 -14.30 16.19
CA ILE A 6 -4.18 -13.98 15.70
C ILE A 6 -4.47 -12.48 15.84
N GLU A 7 -4.00 -11.87 16.92
CA GLU A 7 -4.17 -10.42 17.12
C GLU A 7 -3.22 -9.59 16.25
N ALA A 8 -1.98 -10.07 16.07
CA ALA A 8 -0.94 -9.32 15.37
C ALA A 8 -1.14 -9.29 13.86
N LEU A 9 -1.60 -10.37 13.25
CA LEU A 9 -1.73 -10.45 11.79
C LEU A 9 -2.70 -9.43 11.20
N PRO A 10 -3.92 -9.24 11.75
CA PRO A 10 -4.80 -8.20 11.23
C PRO A 10 -4.20 -6.80 11.34
N LYS A 11 -3.50 -6.52 12.43
CA LYS A 11 -2.85 -5.22 12.62
C LYS A 11 -1.72 -5.01 11.63
N LYS A 12 -0.98 -6.06 11.31
CA LYS A 12 0.07 -6.00 10.30
C LYS A 12 -0.52 -5.66 8.92
N PHE A 13 -1.61 -6.32 8.53
CA PHE A 13 -2.25 -6.06 7.25
C PHE A 13 -2.84 -4.65 7.19
N GLU A 14 -3.40 -4.15 8.28
CA GLU A 14 -3.88 -2.77 8.36
C GLU A 14 -2.74 -1.78 8.18
N ALA A 15 -1.59 -2.06 8.80
CA ALA A 15 -0.41 -1.22 8.66
C ALA A 15 0.12 -1.24 7.23
N ASP A 16 0.16 -2.42 6.60
CA ASP A 16 0.59 -2.56 5.21
C ASP A 16 -0.31 -1.74 4.27
N ILE A 17 -1.61 -1.77 4.48
CA ILE A 17 -2.57 -1.00 3.70
C ILE A 17 -2.34 0.50 3.91
N SER A 18 -2.12 0.93 5.14
CA SER A 18 -1.87 2.34 5.45
C SER A 18 -0.60 2.85 4.78
N VAL A 19 0.47 2.08 4.83
CA VAL A 19 1.74 2.43 4.17
C VAL A 19 1.55 2.50 2.66
N ALA A 20 0.84 1.53 2.09
CA ALA A 20 0.59 1.52 0.65
C ALA A 20 -0.20 2.74 0.20
N LYS A 21 -1.24 3.13 0.95
CA LYS A 21 -2.04 4.32 0.64
C LYS A 21 -1.20 5.59 0.73
N ALA A 22 -0.36 5.70 1.76
CA ALA A 22 0.53 6.85 1.90
C ALA A 22 1.53 6.92 0.75
N THR A 23 2.06 5.78 0.33
CA THR A 23 2.99 5.71 -0.79
C THR A 23 2.34 6.16 -2.09
N ILE A 24 1.10 5.71 -2.34
CA ILE A 24 0.33 6.14 -3.51
C ILE A 24 0.15 7.66 -3.49
N GLN A 25 -0.18 8.24 -2.34
CA GLN A 25 -0.38 9.68 -2.21
C GLN A 25 0.90 10.45 -2.57
N VAL A 26 2.05 9.97 -2.13
CA VAL A 26 3.33 10.59 -2.46
C VAL A 26 3.58 10.58 -3.97
N TYR A 27 3.31 9.46 -4.64
CA TYR A 27 3.48 9.37 -6.09
C TYR A 27 2.51 10.28 -6.82
N LEU A 28 1.27 10.37 -6.39
CA LEU A 28 0.29 11.26 -7.00
C LEU A 28 0.71 12.72 -6.89
N ASP A 29 1.20 13.12 -5.72
CA ASP A 29 1.66 14.49 -5.51
C ASP A 29 2.87 14.82 -6.41
N LYS A 30 3.80 13.89 -6.55
CA LYS A 30 4.95 14.07 -7.43
C LYS A 30 4.54 14.12 -8.89
N ALA A 31 3.59 13.29 -9.31
CA ALA A 31 3.12 13.24 -10.69
C ALA A 31 2.52 14.58 -11.13
N VAL A 32 1.77 15.22 -10.24
CA VAL A 32 1.19 16.53 -10.51
C VAL A 32 2.28 17.56 -10.82
N GLY A 33 3.43 17.49 -10.13
CA GLY A 33 4.51 18.45 -10.29
C GLY A 33 5.40 18.20 -11.49
N ILE A 34 5.55 16.94 -11.94
CA ILE A 34 6.56 16.57 -12.94
C ILE A 34 5.96 16.34 -14.32
N GLY A 35 4.74 15.88 -14.42
CA GLY A 35 4.09 15.63 -15.70
C GLY A 35 4.50 14.34 -16.41
N GLU A 36 5.42 13.56 -15.85
CA GLU A 36 5.81 12.26 -16.40
C GLU A 36 5.24 11.14 -15.54
N HIS A 37 4.50 10.22 -16.15
CA HIS A 37 3.68 9.29 -15.41
C HIS A 37 4.00 7.80 -15.53
N PRO A 38 4.75 7.29 -16.51
CA PRO A 38 4.86 5.84 -16.69
C PRO A 38 5.40 5.11 -15.48
N GLN A 39 6.41 5.65 -14.82
CA GLN A 39 7.02 5.05 -13.64
C GLN A 39 6.07 5.11 -12.44
N PHE A 40 5.36 6.22 -12.29
CA PHE A 40 4.42 6.39 -11.19
C PHE A 40 3.23 5.46 -11.32
N VAL A 41 2.72 5.26 -12.53
CA VAL A 41 1.61 4.34 -12.77
C VAL A 41 2.00 2.93 -12.35
N HIS A 42 3.20 2.48 -12.73
CA HIS A 42 3.68 1.15 -12.37
C HIS A 42 3.80 0.98 -10.85
N GLU A 43 4.37 1.98 -10.17
CA GLU A 43 4.54 1.92 -8.71
C GLU A 43 3.20 1.96 -7.98
N ILE A 44 2.26 2.77 -8.45
CA ILE A 44 0.92 2.83 -7.88
C ILE A 44 0.22 1.49 -8.05
N ASP A 45 0.35 0.87 -9.21
CA ASP A 45 -0.22 -0.45 -9.47
C ASP A 45 0.32 -1.50 -8.50
N LYS A 46 1.62 -1.47 -8.24
CA LYS A 46 2.24 -2.36 -7.25
C LYS A 46 1.65 -2.15 -5.86
N GLN A 47 1.41 -0.91 -5.46
CA GLN A 47 0.83 -0.62 -4.16
C GLN A 47 -0.62 -1.07 -4.06
N LEU A 48 -1.37 -0.97 -5.15
CA LEU A 48 -2.74 -1.48 -5.20
C LEU A 48 -2.76 -3.01 -5.03
N ASP A 49 -1.78 -3.71 -5.58
CA ASP A 49 -1.63 -5.14 -5.37
C ASP A 49 -1.36 -5.47 -3.90
N VAL A 50 -0.54 -4.66 -3.22
CA VAL A 50 -0.28 -4.84 -1.79
C VAL A 50 -1.58 -4.72 -1.01
N ILE A 51 -2.39 -3.71 -1.30
CA ILE A 51 -3.68 -3.50 -0.63
C ILE A 51 -4.61 -4.68 -0.88
N ALA A 52 -4.73 -5.10 -2.12
CA ALA A 52 -5.61 -6.21 -2.49
C ALA A 52 -5.19 -7.50 -1.78
N THR A 53 -3.90 -7.78 -1.74
CA THR A 53 -3.38 -8.97 -1.08
C THR A 53 -3.65 -8.93 0.43
N ALA A 54 -3.45 -7.78 1.06
CA ALA A 54 -3.70 -7.61 2.48
C ALA A 54 -5.19 -7.78 2.82
N GLU A 55 -6.08 -7.29 1.96
CA GLU A 55 -7.52 -7.40 2.18
C GLU A 55 -8.04 -8.82 2.00
N GLU A 56 -7.38 -9.64 1.19
CA GLU A 56 -7.75 -11.05 1.01
C GLU A 56 -7.44 -11.90 2.23
N ASN A 57 -6.53 -11.48 3.08
CA ASN A 57 -6.17 -12.18 4.29
C ASN A 57 -6.88 -11.59 5.51
#